data_9bbddb52aed800f4c69a9148507e4cdd
#
_entry.id   9bbddb52aed800f4c69a9148507e4cdd
#
_cell.length_a   1.000
_cell.length_b   1.000
_cell.length_c   1.000
_cell.angle_alpha   90.00
_cell.angle_beta   90.00
_cell.angle_gamma   90.00
#
_symmetry.space_group_name_H-M   'P 1'
#
loop_
_entity.id
_entity.type
_entity.pdbx_description
1 polymer ?
#
loop_
_entity_poly.entity_id
_entity_poly.type
_entity_poly.pdbx_seq_one_letter_code
_entity_poly.pdbx_strand_id
1 'polypeptide(L)'
;MNHLLSKIGSYPFEKLNLLHRDIKPSKEVINLSIGEPKLNADSKVLDILNKETNSFSNYPPMNAVPELSEAYRQYLKNHFGIENVAEDEVCLVAGTREGTFSIIQALFNKENVKEKPY
;
A
#
# COMPACT_ATOMS: atom_id res chain seq x y z
N MET A 1 19.11 18.89 13.72
CA MET A 1 17.79 18.64 13.13
C MET A 1 17.88 18.93 11.63
N ASN A 2 17.27 18.12 10.77
CA ASN A 2 17.36 18.33 9.32
C ASN A 2 16.59 19.61 8.94
N HIS A 3 17.31 20.61 8.41
CA HIS A 3 16.74 21.91 8.00
C HIS A 3 15.71 21.79 6.86
N LEU A 4 15.68 20.68 6.13
CA LEU A 4 14.66 20.43 5.11
C LEU A 4 13.27 20.21 5.70
N LEU A 5 13.17 19.76 6.96
CA LEU A 5 11.89 19.57 7.63
C LEU A 5 11.09 20.87 7.78
N SER A 6 11.78 22.00 7.94
CA SER A 6 11.13 23.31 8.02
C SER A 6 10.51 23.78 6.69
N LYS A 7 10.91 23.15 5.57
CA LYS A 7 10.39 23.43 4.23
C LYS A 7 9.20 22.54 3.85
N ILE A 8 8.94 21.51 4.65
CA ILE A 8 7.78 20.65 4.44
C ILE A 8 6.54 21.43 4.89
N GLY A 9 5.69 21.80 3.96
CA GLY A 9 4.41 22.44 4.26
C GLY A 9 3.42 21.47 4.93
N SER A 10 2.29 22.02 5.41
CA SER A 10 1.19 21.21 5.95
C SER A 10 0.68 20.22 4.89
N TYR A 11 0.18 19.09 5.39
CA TYR A 11 -0.35 18.02 4.55
C TYR A 11 -1.46 18.54 3.61
N PRO A 12 -1.44 18.22 2.30
CA PRO A 12 -2.35 18.82 1.33
C PRO A 12 -3.83 18.65 1.67
N PHE A 13 -4.23 17.50 2.20
CA PHE A 13 -5.63 17.26 2.60
C PHE A 13 -6.04 18.04 3.84
N GLU A 14 -5.11 18.38 4.73
CA GLU A 14 -5.37 19.28 5.84
C GLU A 14 -5.68 20.70 5.32
N LYS A 15 -4.91 21.18 4.35
CA LYS A 15 -5.20 22.47 3.68
C LYS A 15 -6.57 22.45 3.02
N LEU A 16 -6.91 21.37 2.33
CA LEU A 16 -8.22 21.22 1.71
C LEU A 16 -9.34 21.26 2.75
N ASN A 17 -9.19 20.53 3.85
CA ASN A 17 -10.17 20.53 4.95
C ASN A 17 -10.36 21.91 5.58
N LEU A 18 -9.28 22.70 5.70
CA LEU A 18 -9.36 24.07 6.19
C LEU A 18 -10.17 24.97 5.26
N LEU A 19 -10.05 24.81 3.94
CA LEU A 19 -10.81 25.57 2.96
C LEU A 19 -12.31 25.29 3.00
N HIS A 20 -12.70 24.10 3.43
CA HIS A 20 -14.11 23.69 3.49
C HIS A 20 -14.73 23.77 4.89
N ARG A 21 -13.94 24.10 5.92
CA ARG A 21 -14.37 24.07 7.32
C ARG A 21 -15.67 24.82 7.60
N ASP A 22 -15.81 26.01 7.01
CA ASP A 22 -16.91 26.92 7.28
C ASP A 22 -18.05 26.83 6.26
N ILE A 23 -17.92 25.94 5.28
CA ILE A 23 -18.93 25.72 4.25
C ILE A 23 -19.99 24.76 4.78
N LYS A 24 -21.23 25.22 4.88
CA LYS A 24 -22.39 24.38 5.23
C LYS A 24 -23.18 24.07 3.97
N PRO A 25 -22.97 22.92 3.33
CA PRO A 25 -23.70 22.55 2.12
C PRO A 25 -25.18 22.31 2.45
N SER A 26 -26.06 22.63 1.51
CA SER A 26 -27.51 22.40 1.64
C SER A 26 -27.92 20.94 1.39
N LYS A 27 -27.01 20.11 0.89
CA LYS A 27 -27.20 18.68 0.60
C LYS A 27 -26.14 17.84 1.30
N GLU A 28 -26.42 16.56 1.42
CA GLU A 28 -25.44 15.60 1.93
C GLU A 28 -24.13 15.63 1.10
N VAL A 29 -23.01 15.63 1.80
CA VAL A 29 -21.69 15.73 1.17
C VAL A 29 -21.25 14.36 0.67
N ILE A 30 -20.98 14.27 -0.63
CA ILE A 30 -20.31 13.13 -1.25
C ILE A 30 -18.83 13.45 -1.35
N ASN A 31 -18.02 12.84 -0.50
CA ASN A 31 -16.57 13.06 -0.49
C ASN A 31 -15.88 12.23 -1.58
N LEU A 32 -15.37 12.90 -2.60
CA LEU A 32 -14.61 12.32 -3.71
C LEU A 32 -13.11 12.66 -3.66
N SER A 33 -12.62 13.22 -2.56
CA SER A 33 -11.22 13.65 -2.42
C SER A 33 -10.24 12.49 -2.29
N ILE A 34 -10.70 11.32 -1.83
CA ILE A 34 -9.89 10.13 -1.65
C ILE A 34 -10.58 8.96 -2.35
N GLY A 35 -9.85 8.31 -3.25
CA GLY A 35 -10.30 7.09 -3.91
C GLY A 35 -10.07 5.87 -3.03
N GLU A 36 -10.98 5.61 -2.10
CA GLU A 36 -10.94 4.43 -1.24
C GLU A 36 -12.20 3.57 -1.44
N PRO A 37 -12.10 2.23 -1.41
CA PRO A 37 -13.27 1.38 -1.40
C PRO A 37 -14.03 1.58 -0.09
N LYS A 38 -15.35 1.83 -0.19
CA LYS A 38 -16.24 2.02 0.99
C LYS A 38 -17.13 0.82 1.26
N LEU A 39 -16.95 -0.26 0.51
CA LEU A 39 -17.66 -1.51 0.72
C LEU A 39 -17.08 -2.22 1.93
N ASN A 40 -17.96 -2.89 2.67
CA ASN A 40 -17.52 -3.73 3.78
C ASN A 40 -16.67 -4.90 3.25
N ALA A 41 -15.72 -5.37 4.07
CA ALA A 41 -14.99 -6.59 3.76
C ALA A 41 -15.94 -7.78 3.65
N ASP A 42 -15.64 -8.71 2.75
CA ASP A 42 -16.41 -9.96 2.62
C ASP A 42 -16.40 -10.73 3.96
N SER A 43 -17.54 -11.28 4.34
CA SER A 43 -17.68 -12.03 5.59
C SER A 43 -16.71 -13.20 5.68
N LYS A 44 -16.38 -13.85 4.56
CA LYS A 44 -15.39 -14.94 4.51
C LYS A 44 -14.01 -14.50 4.99
N VAL A 45 -13.60 -13.25 4.67
CA VAL A 45 -12.32 -12.68 5.14
C VAL A 45 -12.35 -12.50 6.65
N LEU A 46 -13.46 -11.98 7.18
CA LEU A 46 -13.65 -11.78 8.63
C LEU A 46 -13.68 -13.10 9.37
N ASP A 47 -14.34 -14.12 8.82
CA ASP A 47 -14.41 -15.47 9.39
C ASP A 47 -13.03 -16.13 9.48
N ILE A 48 -12.19 -15.97 8.44
CA ILE A 48 -10.82 -16.48 8.45
C ILE A 48 -9.99 -15.75 9.52
N LEU A 49 -10.03 -14.42 9.56
CA LEU A 49 -9.32 -13.63 10.57
C LEU A 49 -9.70 -14.08 12.00
N ASN A 50 -10.99 -14.29 12.26
CA ASN A 50 -11.46 -14.72 13.56
C ASN A 50 -10.97 -16.13 13.96
N LYS A 51 -10.81 -17.04 12.99
CA LYS A 51 -10.29 -18.39 13.23
C LYS A 51 -8.80 -18.39 13.52
N GLU A 52 -8.06 -17.48 12.87
CA GLU A 52 -6.59 -17.47 12.89
C GLU A 52 -6.00 -16.48 13.91
N THR A 53 -6.79 -15.99 14.87
CA THR A 53 -6.34 -15.01 15.87
C THR A 53 -5.15 -15.48 16.70
N ASN A 54 -5.00 -16.78 16.91
CA ASN A 54 -3.87 -17.34 17.65
C ASN A 54 -2.52 -17.14 16.92
N SER A 55 -2.54 -17.04 15.59
CA SER A 55 -1.33 -16.84 14.79
C SER A 55 -0.74 -15.42 14.94
N PHE A 56 -1.53 -14.45 15.41
CA PHE A 56 -1.08 -13.05 15.59
C PHE A 56 -0.03 -12.87 16.71
N SER A 57 0.18 -13.89 17.55
CA SER A 57 1.22 -13.87 18.56
C SER A 57 2.64 -14.06 18.01
N ASN A 58 2.77 -14.48 16.77
CA ASN A 58 4.05 -14.76 16.12
C ASN A 58 4.42 -13.66 15.13
N TYR A 59 5.72 -13.36 15.04
CA TYR A 59 6.23 -12.55 13.94
C TYR A 59 6.05 -13.29 12.62
N PRO A 60 5.66 -12.58 11.56
CA PRO A 60 5.64 -13.19 10.23
C PRO A 60 7.07 -13.63 9.85
N PRO A 61 7.24 -14.73 9.11
CA PRO A 61 8.56 -15.13 8.61
C PRO A 61 9.12 -14.05 7.69
N MET A 62 10.44 -13.87 7.72
CA MET A 62 11.13 -12.90 6.84
C MET A 62 11.01 -13.27 5.37
N ASN A 63 10.90 -14.54 5.08
CA ASN A 63 10.63 -15.02 3.73
C ASN A 63 9.13 -15.01 3.46
N ALA A 64 8.78 -14.81 2.20
CA ALA A 64 7.39 -14.91 1.77
C ALA A 64 6.72 -16.16 2.34
N VAL A 65 5.52 -16.03 2.87
CA VAL A 65 4.71 -17.18 3.26
C VAL A 65 4.42 -17.97 1.98
N PRO A 66 4.91 -19.22 1.82
CA PRO A 66 4.82 -19.93 0.55
C PRO A 66 3.38 -20.03 0.03
N GLU A 67 2.41 -20.25 0.92
CA GLU A 67 1.00 -20.35 0.57
C GLU A 67 0.45 -19.04 -0.01
N LEU A 68 0.87 -17.90 0.55
CA LEU A 68 0.44 -16.60 0.04
C LEU A 68 1.11 -16.27 -1.28
N SER A 69 2.39 -16.61 -1.44
CA SER A 69 3.11 -16.46 -2.72
C SER A 69 2.45 -17.30 -3.82
N GLU A 70 2.09 -18.55 -3.53
CA GLU A 70 1.37 -19.41 -4.45
C GLU A 70 -0.02 -18.86 -4.79
N ALA A 71 -0.77 -18.38 -3.81
CA ALA A 71 -2.07 -17.76 -4.04
C ALA A 71 -1.96 -16.53 -4.97
N TYR A 72 -0.91 -15.73 -4.83
CA TYR A 72 -0.65 -14.60 -5.73
C TYR A 72 -0.32 -15.06 -7.15
N ARG A 73 0.51 -16.08 -7.33
CA ARG A 73 0.82 -16.64 -8.65
C ARG A 73 -0.43 -17.17 -9.34
N GLN A 74 -1.29 -17.87 -8.62
CA GLN A 74 -2.57 -18.35 -9.12
C GLN A 74 -3.52 -17.18 -9.49
N TYR A 75 -3.53 -16.13 -8.68
CA TYR A 75 -4.30 -14.94 -9.00
C TYR A 75 -3.82 -14.28 -10.30
N LEU A 76 -2.51 -14.11 -10.47
CA LEU A 76 -1.94 -13.56 -11.71
C LEU A 76 -2.28 -14.40 -12.93
N LYS A 77 -2.19 -15.72 -12.80
CA LYS A 77 -2.56 -16.64 -13.86
C LYS A 77 -4.06 -16.53 -14.22
N ASN A 78 -4.92 -16.59 -13.22
CA ASN A 78 -6.36 -16.67 -13.44
C ASN A 78 -6.99 -15.36 -13.95
N HIS A 79 -6.45 -14.22 -13.52
CA HIS A 79 -7.04 -12.91 -13.85
C HIS A 79 -6.31 -12.17 -14.97
N PHE A 80 -5.04 -12.44 -15.17
CA PHE A 80 -4.21 -11.71 -16.13
C PHE A 80 -3.57 -12.61 -17.18
N GLY A 81 -3.70 -13.95 -17.07
CA GLY A 81 -3.06 -14.89 -17.98
C GLY A 81 -1.53 -14.92 -17.86
N ILE A 82 -0.98 -14.38 -16.75
CA ILE A 82 0.47 -14.39 -16.52
C ILE A 82 0.85 -15.75 -15.96
N GLU A 83 1.55 -16.52 -16.78
CA GLU A 83 2.03 -17.86 -16.42
C GLU A 83 3.54 -17.85 -16.11
N ASN A 84 3.99 -18.91 -15.46
CA ASN A 84 5.43 -19.16 -15.20
C ASN A 84 6.12 -18.11 -14.33
N VAL A 85 5.39 -17.50 -13.40
CA VAL A 85 5.99 -16.64 -12.38
C VAL A 85 6.72 -17.51 -11.37
N ALA A 86 8.03 -17.33 -11.21
CA ALA A 86 8.83 -18.05 -10.25
C ALA A 86 8.53 -17.60 -8.81
N GLU A 87 8.89 -18.42 -7.82
CA GLU A 87 8.62 -18.10 -6.41
C GLU A 87 9.38 -16.86 -5.95
N ASP A 88 10.60 -16.67 -6.43
CA ASP A 88 11.45 -15.52 -6.12
C ASP A 88 11.08 -14.23 -6.87
N GLU A 89 10.15 -14.31 -7.81
CA GLU A 89 9.59 -13.15 -8.51
C GLU A 89 8.40 -12.51 -7.75
N VAL A 90 7.95 -13.12 -6.64
CA VAL A 90 6.88 -12.61 -5.80
C VAL A 90 7.42 -12.20 -4.44
N CYS A 91 7.45 -10.90 -4.19
CA CYS A 91 7.87 -10.35 -2.90
C CYS A 91 6.66 -9.79 -2.14
N LEU A 92 6.43 -10.31 -0.94
CA LEU A 92 5.37 -9.82 -0.06
C LEU A 92 5.87 -8.60 0.72
N VAL A 93 5.01 -7.60 0.80
CA VAL A 93 5.29 -6.35 1.51
C VAL A 93 4.12 -5.97 2.41
N ALA A 94 4.38 -5.22 3.48
CA ALA A 94 3.34 -4.73 4.39
C ALA A 94 2.57 -3.53 3.79
N GLY A 95 2.17 -3.64 2.55
CA GLY A 95 1.42 -2.65 1.79
C GLY A 95 2.22 -2.02 0.65
N THR A 96 1.48 -1.52 -0.35
CA THR A 96 2.06 -0.98 -1.59
C THR A 96 2.95 0.25 -1.39
N ARG A 97 2.72 1.04 -0.34
CA ARG A 97 3.57 2.20 -0.01
C ARG A 97 4.98 1.78 0.38
N GLU A 98 5.10 0.75 1.21
CA GLU A 98 6.38 0.15 1.56
C GLU A 98 7.05 -0.46 0.33
N GLY A 99 6.32 -1.24 -0.46
CA GLY A 99 6.81 -1.83 -1.69
C GLY A 99 7.37 -0.79 -2.66
N THR A 100 6.64 0.29 -2.90
CA THR A 100 7.07 1.37 -3.78
C THR A 100 8.34 2.05 -3.25
N PHE A 101 8.42 2.31 -1.95
CA PHE A 101 9.59 2.93 -1.34
C PHE A 101 10.82 2.00 -1.45
N SER A 102 10.64 0.73 -1.16
CA SER A 102 11.72 -0.26 -1.17
C SER A 102 12.25 -0.53 -2.58
N ILE A 103 11.36 -0.64 -3.58
CA ILE A 103 11.79 -0.90 -4.97
C ILE A 103 12.60 0.26 -5.54
N ILE A 104 12.24 1.51 -5.20
CA ILE A 104 13.02 2.67 -5.62
C ILE A 104 14.45 2.57 -5.06
N GLN A 105 14.59 2.21 -3.79
CA GLN A 105 15.92 2.06 -3.19
C GLN A 105 16.71 0.90 -3.79
N ALA A 106 16.03 -0.19 -4.14
CA ALA A 106 16.68 -1.35 -4.78
C ALA A 106 17.17 -1.05 -6.20
N LEU A 107 16.40 -0.25 -6.96
CA LEU A 107 16.70 0.05 -8.36
C LEU A 107 17.70 1.21 -8.54
N PHE A 108 17.73 2.17 -7.61
CA PHE A 108 18.55 3.36 -7.75
C PHE A 108 19.78 3.30 -6.83
N ASN A 109 20.95 3.17 -7.45
CA ASN A 109 22.25 3.33 -6.80
C ASN A 109 22.85 4.71 -7.14
N LYS A 110 23.49 5.37 -6.17
CA LYS A 110 24.19 6.66 -6.37
C LYS A 110 25.24 6.61 -7.49
N GLU A 111 25.84 5.44 -7.69
CA GLU A 111 26.85 5.25 -8.74
C GLU A 111 26.26 5.20 -10.16
N ASN A 112 24.98 4.85 -10.29
CA ASN A 112 24.28 4.74 -11.56
C ASN A 112 23.59 6.04 -11.98
N VAL A 113 23.47 7.02 -11.07
CA VAL A 113 22.85 8.31 -11.37
C VAL A 113 23.95 9.25 -11.86
N LYS A 114 24.32 9.15 -13.13
CA LYS A 114 25.25 10.09 -13.80
C LYS A 114 24.62 11.45 -14.12
N GLU A 115 23.32 11.55 -14.05
CA GLU A 115 22.59 12.80 -14.28
C GLU A 115 21.73 13.13 -13.07
N LYS A 116 21.83 14.38 -12.59
CA LYS A 116 20.92 14.87 -11.54
C LYS A 116 19.50 14.85 -12.10
N PRO A 117 18.54 14.17 -11.47
CA PRO A 117 17.16 14.42 -11.82
C PRO A 117 16.83 15.89 -11.49
N TYR A 118 16.11 16.52 -12.36
CA TYR A 118 15.71 17.92 -12.37
C TYR A 118 15.23 18.43 -11.00
#